data_8779545bed17185cc9001b066af584c7
#
_entry.id   8779545bed17185cc9001b066af584c7
#
_cell.length_a   1.000
_cell.length_b   1.000
_cell.length_c   1.000
_cell.angle_alpha   90.00
_cell.angle_beta   90.00
_cell.angle_gamma   90.00
#
_symmetry.space_group_name_H-M   'P 1'
#
loop_
_entity.id
_entity.type
_entity.pdbx_description
1 polymer ?
#
loop_
_entity_poly.entity_id
_entity_poly.type
_entity_poly.pdbx_seq_one_letter_code
_entity_poly.pdbx_strand_id
1 'polypeptide(L)'
;MPVPSLKPTSLLLAGLLSGLSPLCLGPAQAALFQAREVKGETFVLVAAPIGDGSSAQLNIYEQVRNKRPCFAKEGNAPTVIKPLLASFDFTGICNRYIDSNGYSVRIGDQDFGPDMRLSVQQQAGDTLLLGKAPSGATVLVARTGGSGPGFLELKLEPGWKVMRRHFGSRALGHVYVYRDRWPE
;
A
#
# COMPACT_ATOMS: atom_id res chain seq x y z
N MET A 1 -57.25 -38.90 67.82
CA MET A 1 -57.03 -39.38 66.43
C MET A 1 -56.83 -38.12 65.57
N PRO A 2 -55.61 -37.89 65.13
CA PRO A 2 -55.34 -36.67 64.34
C PRO A 2 -55.53 -36.90 62.82
N VAL A 3 -56.11 -35.94 62.18
CA VAL A 3 -56.39 -35.91 60.73
C VAL A 3 -55.13 -35.48 59.97
N PRO A 4 -54.76 -36.10 58.84
CA PRO A 4 -53.59 -35.67 58.05
C PRO A 4 -53.89 -34.48 57.19
N SER A 5 -53.00 -33.49 57.28
CA SER A 5 -52.96 -32.29 56.47
C SER A 5 -52.39 -32.57 55.02
N LEU A 6 -53.17 -32.25 54.01
CA LEU A 6 -52.75 -32.26 52.61
C LEU A 6 -52.03 -30.96 52.29
N LYS A 7 -50.77 -31.05 51.79
CA LYS A 7 -50.01 -29.94 51.28
C LYS A 7 -50.30 -29.75 49.78
N PRO A 8 -50.52 -28.53 49.30
CA PRO A 8 -50.66 -28.28 47.89
C PRO A 8 -49.27 -28.27 47.19
N THR A 9 -49.17 -29.01 46.12
CA THR A 9 -47.99 -29.05 45.23
C THR A 9 -48.04 -27.87 44.23
N SER A 10 -47.14 -26.90 44.38
CA SER A 10 -46.99 -25.82 43.44
C SER A 10 -46.18 -26.28 42.23
N LEU A 11 -46.80 -26.32 41.05
CA LEU A 11 -46.11 -26.45 39.75
C LEU A 11 -45.45 -25.13 39.42
N LEU A 12 -44.12 -25.12 39.39
CA LEU A 12 -43.31 -24.05 38.81
C LEU A 12 -43.21 -24.25 37.30
N LEU A 13 -43.87 -23.37 36.52
CA LEU A 13 -43.71 -23.28 35.07
C LEU A 13 -42.42 -22.49 34.79
N ALA A 14 -41.35 -23.19 34.38
CA ALA A 14 -40.12 -22.58 33.95
C ALA A 14 -40.30 -22.04 32.49
N GLY A 15 -40.49 -20.74 32.37
CA GLY A 15 -40.49 -20.07 31.09
C GLY A 15 -39.07 -19.96 30.51
N LEU A 16 -38.80 -20.63 29.40
CA LEU A 16 -37.60 -20.42 28.58
C LEU A 16 -37.70 -19.07 27.83
N LEU A 17 -37.08 -18.03 28.37
CA LEU A 17 -36.79 -16.81 27.64
C LEU A 17 -35.58 -17.05 26.77
N SER A 18 -35.81 -17.33 25.47
CA SER A 18 -34.78 -17.32 24.45
C SER A 18 -34.32 -15.88 24.25
N GLY A 19 -33.20 -15.50 24.85
CA GLY A 19 -32.57 -14.21 24.66
C GLY A 19 -31.99 -14.10 23.25
N LEU A 20 -32.66 -13.35 22.35
CA LEU A 20 -32.03 -12.81 21.15
C LEU A 20 -31.02 -11.76 21.60
N SER A 21 -29.72 -12.10 21.58
CA SER A 21 -28.64 -11.11 21.73
C SER A 21 -28.62 -10.25 20.49
N PRO A 22 -28.78 -8.92 20.59
CA PRO A 22 -28.58 -8.05 19.46
C PRO A 22 -27.09 -8.10 19.08
N LEU A 23 -26.79 -8.52 17.84
CA LEU A 23 -25.51 -8.33 17.22
C LEU A 23 -25.27 -6.83 17.12
N CYS A 24 -24.52 -6.25 18.06
CA CYS A 24 -23.97 -4.91 17.94
C CYS A 24 -22.96 -4.91 16.80
N LEU A 25 -23.43 -4.60 15.58
CA LEU A 25 -22.57 -4.14 14.50
C LEU A 25 -22.00 -2.79 14.94
N GLY A 26 -20.83 -2.79 15.55
CA GLY A 26 -20.08 -1.58 15.84
C GLY A 26 -19.89 -0.80 14.52
N PRO A 27 -19.92 0.55 14.55
CA PRO A 27 -19.66 1.34 13.37
C PRO A 27 -18.29 0.96 12.82
N ALA A 28 -18.25 0.56 11.54
CA ALA A 28 -17.00 0.34 10.84
C ALA A 28 -16.18 1.63 10.92
N GLN A 29 -15.07 1.62 11.66
CA GLN A 29 -14.22 2.79 11.82
C GLN A 29 -13.61 3.06 10.46
N ALA A 30 -14.11 4.08 9.76
CA ALA A 30 -13.56 4.50 8.47
C ALA A 30 -12.08 4.79 8.66
N ALA A 31 -11.24 4.21 7.81
CA ALA A 31 -9.80 4.44 7.87
C ALA A 31 -9.53 5.95 7.81
N LEU A 32 -8.71 6.45 8.73
CA LEU A 32 -8.37 7.87 8.87
C LEU A 32 -7.87 8.46 7.53
N PHE A 33 -7.14 7.66 6.77
CA PHE A 33 -6.64 8.03 5.46
C PHE A 33 -7.31 7.21 4.36
N GLN A 34 -7.64 7.90 3.26
CA GLN A 34 -8.20 7.31 2.06
C GLN A 34 -7.14 7.21 0.97
N ALA A 35 -7.24 6.18 0.13
CA ALA A 35 -6.49 6.08 -1.12
C ALA A 35 -7.38 6.61 -2.27
N ARG A 36 -6.87 7.56 -3.06
CA ARG A 36 -7.55 8.06 -4.26
C ARG A 36 -6.69 7.85 -5.49
N GLU A 37 -7.34 7.56 -6.60
CA GLU A 37 -6.68 7.33 -7.87
C GLU A 37 -5.92 8.57 -8.35
N VAL A 38 -4.82 8.32 -9.03
CA VAL A 38 -3.99 9.31 -9.71
C VAL A 38 -3.77 8.89 -11.16
N LYS A 39 -3.32 9.81 -11.99
CA LYS A 39 -2.92 9.49 -13.36
C LYS A 39 -1.59 8.74 -13.32
N GLY A 40 -1.63 7.42 -13.46
CA GLY A 40 -0.46 6.55 -13.32
C GLY A 40 0.71 6.95 -14.24
N GLU A 41 0.41 7.44 -15.45
CA GLU A 41 1.39 7.91 -16.43
C GLU A 41 2.22 9.11 -15.95
N THR A 42 1.76 9.86 -14.94
CA THR A 42 2.54 10.95 -14.34
C THR A 42 3.55 10.48 -13.31
N PHE A 43 3.55 9.20 -12.97
CA PHE A 43 4.48 8.60 -12.02
C PHE A 43 5.46 7.65 -12.70
N VAL A 44 6.64 7.55 -12.13
CA VAL A 44 7.61 6.51 -12.44
C VAL A 44 8.21 5.98 -11.14
N LEU A 45 8.21 4.66 -10.99
CA LEU A 45 8.93 3.96 -9.94
C LEU A 45 10.30 3.59 -10.46
N VAL A 46 11.32 3.78 -9.66
CA VAL A 46 12.71 3.68 -10.10
C VAL A 46 13.54 2.89 -9.09
N ALA A 47 14.25 1.89 -9.56
CA ALA A 47 15.37 1.31 -8.85
C ALA A 47 16.56 2.27 -8.95
N ALA A 48 16.77 3.07 -7.92
CA ALA A 48 17.84 4.08 -7.85
C ALA A 48 19.08 3.45 -7.22
N PRO A 49 20.23 3.39 -7.93
CA PRO A 49 21.44 2.79 -7.39
C PRO A 49 21.97 3.57 -6.18
N ILE A 50 22.55 2.85 -5.23
CA ILE A 50 23.18 3.39 -4.02
C ILE A 50 24.67 3.11 -4.09
N GLY A 51 25.49 4.12 -3.82
CA GLY A 51 26.94 4.01 -3.78
C GLY A 51 27.52 3.52 -5.11
N ASP A 52 28.18 2.36 -5.10
CA ASP A 52 28.80 1.71 -6.27
C ASP A 52 27.78 1.01 -7.21
N GLY A 53 26.50 1.03 -6.85
CA GLY A 53 25.44 0.39 -7.64
C GLY A 53 25.20 -1.09 -7.30
N SER A 54 25.89 -1.64 -6.31
CA SER A 54 25.67 -3.03 -5.85
C SER A 54 24.31 -3.20 -5.15
N SER A 55 23.71 -2.08 -4.70
CA SER A 55 22.38 -2.04 -4.12
C SER A 55 21.56 -0.89 -4.73
N ALA A 56 20.24 -0.96 -4.56
CA ALA A 56 19.34 0.06 -5.04
C ALA A 56 18.19 0.30 -4.04
N GLN A 57 17.65 1.51 -4.07
CA GLN A 57 16.44 1.87 -3.32
C GLN A 57 15.31 2.26 -4.25
N LEU A 58 14.08 2.18 -3.75
CA LEU A 58 12.93 2.70 -4.47
C LEU A 58 12.91 4.23 -4.40
N ASN A 59 12.91 4.87 -5.55
CA ASN A 59 12.48 6.25 -5.70
C ASN A 59 11.20 6.31 -6.53
N ILE A 60 10.27 7.19 -6.18
CA ILE A 60 9.08 7.47 -6.98
C ILE A 60 9.15 8.93 -7.40
N TYR A 61 9.06 9.20 -8.70
CA TYR A 61 8.99 10.55 -9.24
C TYR A 61 7.60 10.81 -9.80
N GLU A 62 7.13 12.05 -9.64
CA GLU A 62 5.84 12.49 -10.14
C GLU A 62 6.02 13.77 -10.97
N GLN A 63 5.41 13.80 -12.16
CA GLN A 63 5.21 14.99 -12.97
C GLN A 63 3.94 15.69 -12.50
N VAL A 64 4.05 16.75 -11.70
CA VAL A 64 2.91 17.50 -11.15
C VAL A 64 2.37 18.50 -12.15
N ARG A 65 3.26 19.24 -12.81
CA ARG A 65 2.90 20.23 -13.84
C ARG A 65 3.76 20.03 -15.08
N ASN A 66 3.17 20.13 -16.26
CA ASN A 66 3.86 19.97 -17.53
C ASN A 66 4.59 21.25 -17.96
N LYS A 67 5.45 21.80 -17.06
CA LYS A 67 6.32 22.96 -17.37
C LYS A 67 7.70 22.53 -17.85
N ARG A 68 8.27 21.51 -17.22
CA ARG A 68 9.56 20.89 -17.51
C ARG A 68 9.44 19.39 -17.21
N PRO A 69 10.08 18.53 -18.00
CA PRO A 69 10.07 17.10 -17.71
C PRO A 69 10.84 16.81 -16.42
N CYS A 70 10.23 16.01 -15.56
CA CYS A 70 10.84 15.57 -14.30
C CYS A 70 11.79 14.39 -14.49
N PHE A 71 11.55 13.62 -15.53
CA PHE A 71 12.35 12.46 -15.94
C PHE A 71 12.23 12.23 -17.45
N ALA A 72 13.19 11.51 -18.00
CA ALA A 72 13.13 10.98 -19.36
C ALA A 72 13.30 9.45 -19.31
N LYS A 73 12.75 8.75 -20.31
CA LYS A 73 12.80 7.29 -20.44
C LYS A 73 13.58 6.92 -21.70
N GLU A 74 14.49 5.94 -21.59
CA GLU A 74 15.27 5.40 -22.70
C GLU A 74 15.28 3.87 -22.68
N GLY A 75 15.17 3.24 -23.83
CA GLY A 75 15.10 1.78 -23.95
C GLY A 75 13.77 1.18 -23.48
N ASN A 76 13.66 -0.14 -23.48
CA ASN A 76 12.41 -0.82 -23.19
C ASN A 76 12.51 -1.91 -22.11
N ALA A 77 13.60 -2.69 -22.09
CA ALA A 77 13.75 -3.82 -21.15
C ALA A 77 15.24 -4.09 -20.87
N PRO A 78 15.79 -3.49 -19.84
CA PRO A 78 15.18 -2.53 -18.92
C PRO A 78 15.04 -1.13 -19.53
N THR A 79 14.06 -0.37 -19.07
CA THR A 79 13.93 1.06 -19.38
C THR A 79 14.82 1.86 -18.43
N VAL A 80 15.73 2.65 -18.98
CA VAL A 80 16.59 3.55 -18.20
C VAL A 80 15.85 4.88 -17.95
N ILE A 81 15.85 5.33 -16.71
CA ILE A 81 15.29 6.61 -16.30
C ILE A 81 16.42 7.63 -16.15
N LYS A 82 16.25 8.80 -16.75
CA LYS A 82 17.09 9.97 -16.48
C LYS A 82 16.34 10.93 -15.56
N PRO A 83 16.69 11.04 -14.26
CA PRO A 83 16.09 12.02 -13.37
C PRO A 83 16.54 13.44 -13.78
N LEU A 84 15.62 14.26 -14.28
CA LEU A 84 15.90 15.62 -14.73
C LEU A 84 15.64 16.67 -13.64
N LEU A 85 14.86 16.31 -12.63
CA LEU A 85 14.48 17.21 -11.55
C LEU A 85 15.65 17.76 -10.73
N ALA A 86 16.82 17.12 -10.77
CA ALA A 86 18.01 17.60 -10.08
C ALA A 86 18.71 18.77 -10.82
N SER A 87 18.34 19.04 -12.09
CA SER A 87 18.97 20.07 -12.93
C SER A 87 18.30 21.44 -12.89
N PHE A 88 17.20 21.60 -12.13
CA PHE A 88 16.45 22.85 -12.00
C PHE A 88 15.66 22.90 -10.67
N ASP A 89 15.15 24.10 -10.33
CA ASP A 89 14.19 24.20 -9.21
C ASP A 89 12.87 23.54 -9.61
N PHE A 90 12.65 22.34 -9.09
CA PHE A 90 11.50 21.51 -9.40
C PHE A 90 10.29 21.76 -8.50
N THR A 91 10.36 22.74 -7.58
CA THR A 91 9.27 23.05 -6.63
C THR A 91 7.95 23.29 -7.34
N GLY A 92 6.93 22.51 -6.99
CA GLY A 92 5.60 22.57 -7.58
C GLY A 92 5.50 22.09 -9.05
N ILE A 93 6.61 21.59 -9.64
CA ILE A 93 6.65 21.00 -10.99
C ILE A 93 6.78 19.49 -10.89
N CYS A 94 7.64 19.00 -9.99
CA CYS A 94 7.85 17.58 -9.73
C CYS A 94 7.73 17.28 -8.24
N ASN A 95 7.37 16.04 -7.92
CA ASN A 95 7.55 15.49 -6.58
C ASN A 95 8.53 14.30 -6.63
N ARG A 96 9.20 14.07 -5.52
CA ARG A 96 10.09 12.94 -5.30
C ARG A 96 9.78 12.31 -3.94
N TYR A 97 9.53 11.00 -3.95
CA TYR A 97 9.26 10.19 -2.77
C TYR A 97 10.37 9.14 -2.67
N ILE A 98 11.14 9.14 -1.56
CA ILE A 98 12.36 8.33 -1.44
C ILE A 98 12.40 7.45 -0.20
N ASP A 99 11.46 7.61 0.73
CA ASP A 99 11.40 6.89 1.99
C ASP A 99 9.95 6.68 2.47
N SER A 100 9.80 6.07 3.64
CA SER A 100 8.50 5.76 4.25
C SER A 100 7.67 7.00 4.63
N ASN A 101 8.24 8.20 4.66
CA ASN A 101 7.47 9.43 4.83
C ASN A 101 6.76 9.80 3.52
N GLY A 102 7.37 9.49 2.38
CA GLY A 102 6.84 9.78 1.06
C GLY A 102 5.91 8.70 0.51
N TYR A 103 6.11 7.43 0.85
CA TYR A 103 5.29 6.33 0.35
C TYR A 103 5.12 5.20 1.37
N SER A 104 4.04 4.43 1.22
CA SER A 104 3.82 3.18 1.94
C SER A 104 3.01 2.19 1.08
N VAL A 105 2.92 0.95 1.54
CA VAL A 105 2.06 -0.06 0.91
C VAL A 105 0.67 0.00 1.53
N ARG A 106 -0.35 -0.07 0.65
CA ARG A 106 -1.74 -0.23 1.07
C ARG A 106 -2.40 -1.35 0.27
N ILE A 107 -3.05 -2.27 0.96
CA ILE A 107 -3.80 -3.36 0.32
C ILE A 107 -5.25 -3.29 0.83
N GLY A 108 -6.18 -3.03 -0.08
CA GLY A 108 -7.57 -2.72 0.26
C GLY A 108 -7.66 -1.54 1.21
N ASP A 109 -8.30 -1.75 2.36
CA ASP A 109 -8.45 -0.72 3.39
C ASP A 109 -7.30 -0.70 4.40
N GLN A 110 -6.37 -1.65 4.34
CA GLN A 110 -5.25 -1.73 5.26
C GLN A 110 -4.05 -0.92 4.75
N ASP A 111 -3.69 0.15 5.47
CA ASP A 111 -2.43 0.89 5.31
C ASP A 111 -1.37 0.22 6.19
N PHE A 112 -0.34 -0.33 5.57
CA PHE A 112 0.73 -1.01 6.29
C PHE A 112 1.76 -0.03 6.87
N GLY A 113 1.75 1.24 6.43
CA GLY A 113 2.69 2.23 6.94
C GLY A 113 4.13 1.72 6.95
N PRO A 114 4.83 1.74 8.11
CA PRO A 114 6.19 1.21 8.24
C PRO A 114 6.26 -0.32 8.37
N ASP A 115 5.13 -1.00 8.59
CA ASP A 115 5.11 -2.44 8.90
C ASP A 115 5.43 -3.30 7.67
N MET A 116 5.13 -2.81 6.46
CA MET A 116 5.50 -3.48 5.22
C MET A 116 6.64 -2.73 4.53
N ARG A 117 7.79 -3.39 4.44
CA ARG A 117 8.98 -2.81 3.82
C ARG A 117 9.04 -3.14 2.34
N LEU A 118 9.24 -2.11 1.51
CA LEU A 118 9.60 -2.26 0.11
C LEU A 118 11.12 -2.29 -0.02
N SER A 119 11.63 -3.31 -0.71
CA SER A 119 13.06 -3.48 -0.98
C SER A 119 13.31 -3.76 -2.46
N VAL A 120 14.32 -3.12 -3.01
CA VAL A 120 14.80 -3.40 -4.38
C VAL A 120 15.88 -4.47 -4.27
N GLN A 121 15.73 -5.57 -5.03
CA GLN A 121 16.64 -6.70 -5.02
C GLN A 121 16.99 -7.13 -6.45
N GLN A 122 18.26 -7.41 -6.70
CA GLN A 122 18.72 -8.00 -7.95
C GLN A 122 18.64 -9.52 -7.86
N GLN A 123 17.92 -10.15 -8.79
CA GLN A 123 17.71 -11.60 -8.83
C GLN A 123 17.70 -12.11 -10.27
N ALA A 124 18.53 -13.14 -10.56
CA ALA A 124 18.48 -13.87 -11.84
C ALA A 124 18.44 -12.98 -13.11
N GLY A 125 19.21 -11.90 -13.13
CA GLY A 125 19.26 -10.99 -14.30
C GLY A 125 18.11 -10.00 -14.40
N ASP A 126 17.30 -9.85 -13.35
CA ASP A 126 16.24 -8.84 -13.22
C ASP A 126 16.42 -8.02 -11.92
N THR A 127 15.76 -6.89 -11.82
CA THR A 127 15.69 -6.10 -10.60
C THR A 127 14.23 -6.02 -10.14
N LEU A 128 13.97 -6.54 -8.95
CA LEU A 128 12.63 -6.72 -8.39
C LEU A 128 12.37 -5.74 -7.26
N LEU A 129 11.16 -5.20 -7.20
CA LEU A 129 10.63 -4.52 -6.02
C LEU A 129 9.79 -5.52 -5.23
N LEU A 130 10.24 -5.87 -4.04
CA LEU A 130 9.59 -6.81 -3.16
C LEU A 130 9.01 -6.10 -1.95
N GLY A 131 7.79 -6.46 -1.56
CA GLY A 131 7.16 -6.06 -0.32
C GLY A 131 7.22 -7.19 0.70
N LYS A 132 7.80 -6.94 1.87
CA LYS A 132 7.82 -7.90 2.99
C LYS A 132 6.80 -7.50 4.02
N ALA A 133 5.79 -8.34 4.20
CA ALA A 133 4.71 -8.15 5.18
C ALA A 133 5.18 -8.50 6.61
N PRO A 134 4.46 -8.02 7.66
CA PRO A 134 4.72 -8.39 9.06
C PRO A 134 4.65 -9.89 9.31
N SER A 135 3.80 -10.61 8.58
CA SER A 135 3.69 -12.07 8.62
C SER A 135 4.93 -12.81 8.12
N GLY A 136 5.88 -12.11 7.50
CA GLY A 136 7.04 -12.68 6.80
C GLY A 136 6.78 -13.01 5.33
N ALA A 137 5.53 -12.95 4.86
CA ALA A 137 5.19 -13.15 3.45
C ALA A 137 5.87 -12.07 2.59
N THR A 138 6.39 -12.51 1.45
CA THR A 138 7.02 -11.62 0.46
C THR A 138 6.18 -11.61 -0.81
N VAL A 139 5.90 -10.42 -1.33
CA VAL A 139 5.11 -10.23 -2.55
C VAL A 139 5.92 -9.45 -3.59
N LEU A 140 5.81 -9.84 -4.85
CA LEU A 140 6.36 -9.09 -5.96
C LEU A 140 5.44 -7.92 -6.29
N VAL A 141 6.02 -6.72 -6.29
CA VAL A 141 5.30 -5.46 -6.53
C VAL A 141 5.59 -4.90 -7.92
N ALA A 142 6.86 -4.95 -8.33
CA ALA A 142 7.30 -4.42 -9.62
C ALA A 142 8.60 -5.09 -10.07
N ARG A 143 8.92 -4.99 -11.37
CA ARG A 143 10.20 -5.44 -11.92
C ARG A 143 10.70 -4.53 -13.02
N THR A 144 11.98 -4.59 -13.34
CA THR A 144 12.58 -3.82 -14.44
C THR A 144 12.47 -4.55 -15.78
N GLY A 145 12.29 -5.86 -15.79
CA GLY A 145 12.31 -6.69 -17.00
C GLY A 145 13.71 -6.85 -17.59
N GLY A 146 14.72 -6.82 -16.74
CA GLY A 146 16.13 -6.98 -17.07
C GLY A 146 17.03 -6.25 -16.08
N SER A 147 18.33 -6.54 -16.10
CA SER A 147 19.33 -5.84 -15.29
C SER A 147 20.13 -4.86 -16.14
N GLY A 148 20.68 -3.82 -15.51
CA GLY A 148 21.51 -2.82 -16.18
C GLY A 148 22.02 -1.77 -15.20
N PRO A 149 22.96 -0.93 -15.64
CA PRO A 149 23.47 0.16 -14.81
C PRO A 149 22.49 1.33 -14.74
N GLY A 150 22.60 2.14 -13.68
CA GLY A 150 21.88 3.39 -13.53
C GLY A 150 20.48 3.23 -12.95
N PHE A 151 19.64 4.23 -13.19
CA PHE A 151 18.28 4.29 -12.67
C PHE A 151 17.35 3.51 -13.60
N LEU A 152 16.75 2.42 -13.11
CA LEU A 152 15.91 1.55 -13.94
C LEU A 152 14.44 1.70 -13.55
N GLU A 153 13.56 1.75 -14.57
CA GLU A 153 12.11 1.80 -14.34
C GLU A 153 11.63 0.47 -13.74
N LEU A 154 10.94 0.57 -12.61
CA LEU A 154 10.22 -0.54 -11.99
C LEU A 154 8.78 -0.52 -12.48
N LYS A 155 8.44 -1.42 -13.41
CA LYS A 155 7.08 -1.59 -13.93
C LYS A 155 6.25 -2.40 -12.94
N LEU A 156 5.15 -1.81 -12.48
CA LEU A 156 4.25 -2.46 -11.53
C LEU A 156 3.67 -3.76 -12.11
N GLU A 157 3.64 -4.80 -11.30
CA GLU A 157 2.97 -6.05 -11.63
C GLU A 157 1.45 -5.86 -11.72
N PRO A 158 0.74 -6.72 -12.46
CA PRO A 158 -0.71 -6.63 -12.60
C PRO A 158 -1.43 -6.53 -11.25
N GLY A 159 -2.38 -5.59 -11.17
CA GLY A 159 -3.15 -5.30 -9.96
C GLY A 159 -2.50 -4.32 -9.00
N TRP A 160 -1.22 -3.96 -9.17
CA TRP A 160 -0.58 -2.88 -8.43
C TRP A 160 -0.74 -1.54 -9.15
N LYS A 161 -0.95 -0.47 -8.39
CA LYS A 161 -1.07 0.91 -8.90
C LYS A 161 -0.56 1.92 -7.88
N VAL A 162 -0.30 3.13 -8.32
CA VAL A 162 -0.02 4.27 -7.42
C VAL A 162 -1.33 4.96 -7.08
N MET A 163 -1.52 5.29 -5.80
CA MET A 163 -2.66 6.09 -5.34
C MET A 163 -2.18 7.21 -4.43
N ARG A 164 -2.95 8.29 -4.33
CA ARG A 164 -2.68 9.41 -3.43
C ARG A 164 -3.32 9.18 -2.07
N ARG A 165 -2.56 9.41 -0.99
CA ARG A 165 -3.14 9.48 0.36
C ARG A 165 -3.94 10.77 0.52
N HIS A 166 -5.14 10.63 1.05
CA HIS A 166 -6.04 11.74 1.38
C HIS A 166 -6.46 11.68 2.84
N PHE A 167 -6.65 12.87 3.43
CA PHE A 167 -7.37 13.06 4.68
C PHE A 167 -8.64 13.87 4.36
N GLY A 168 -9.81 13.22 4.39
CA GLY A 168 -11.03 13.79 3.84
C GLY A 168 -10.87 14.17 2.36
N SER A 169 -11.12 15.44 2.03
CA SER A 169 -10.93 15.99 0.67
C SER A 169 -9.48 16.41 0.36
N ARG A 170 -8.62 16.54 1.38
CA ARG A 170 -7.26 17.08 1.24
C ARG A 170 -6.29 16.00 0.75
N ALA A 171 -5.65 16.23 -0.40
CA ALA A 171 -4.51 15.45 -0.87
C ALA A 171 -3.27 15.69 0.01
N LEU A 172 -2.56 14.63 0.37
CA LEU A 172 -1.34 14.69 1.16
C LEU A 172 -0.12 14.46 0.29
N GLY A 173 1.05 14.89 0.78
CA GLY A 173 2.36 14.65 0.15
C GLY A 173 2.87 13.22 0.32
N HIS A 174 1.98 12.22 0.24
CA HIS A 174 2.28 10.81 0.42
C HIS A 174 1.53 9.98 -0.63
N VAL A 175 2.17 8.97 -1.17
CA VAL A 175 1.57 8.04 -2.14
C VAL A 175 1.53 6.62 -1.60
N TYR A 176 0.54 5.87 -2.05
CA TYR A 176 0.45 4.44 -1.80
C TYR A 176 0.92 3.66 -3.02
N VAL A 177 1.76 2.66 -2.79
CA VAL A 177 1.89 1.52 -3.69
C VAL A 177 0.73 0.60 -3.32
N TYR A 178 -0.31 0.60 -4.15
CA TYR A 178 -1.64 0.11 -3.80
C TYR A 178 -2.02 -1.14 -4.59
N ARG A 179 -2.73 -2.04 -3.93
CA ARG A 179 -3.42 -3.18 -4.53
C ARG A 179 -4.77 -3.39 -3.83
N ASP A 180 -5.80 -3.85 -4.58
CA ASP A 180 -7.14 -4.04 -4.01
C ASP A 180 -7.20 -5.21 -3.01
N ARG A 181 -6.42 -6.28 -3.24
CA ARG A 181 -6.35 -7.48 -2.38
C ARG A 181 -4.97 -8.11 -2.42
N TRP A 182 -4.67 -8.96 -1.47
CA TRP A 182 -3.44 -9.75 -1.48
C TRP A 182 -3.30 -10.54 -2.79
N PRO A 183 -2.07 -10.66 -3.36
CA PRO A 183 -1.80 -11.60 -4.43
C PRO A 183 -2.07 -13.03 -3.94
N GLU A 184 -2.64 -13.85 -4.82
CA GLU A 184 -2.82 -15.29 -4.58
C GLU A 184 -1.49 -16.01 -4.67
#